data_653281cad40bb9bde4bee0997f73c18a
#
_entry.id   653281cad40bb9bde4bee0997f73c18a
#
_cell.length_a   1.000
_cell.length_b   1.000
_cell.length_c   1.000
_cell.angle_alpha   90.00
_cell.angle_beta   90.00
_cell.angle_gamma   90.00
#
_symmetry.space_group_name_H-M   'P 1'
#
loop_
_entity.id
_entity.type
_entity.pdbx_description
1 polymer ?
#
loop_
_entity_poly.entity_id
_entity_poly.type
_entity_poly.pdbx_seq_one_letter_code
_entity_poly.pdbx_strand_id
1 'polypeptide(L)'
;IGPIRYEVVEPLKKVRFRLEPNDCQPIAFDWLFEAAVPPFLEERTHLRAQFRVMSELVRYHQTGVASGWIELDGERYEINPDSWVSTRDHSWGVRYDVGVPPSDLEARPSIPPGVGFMMIWCPVLMERRDGSRYALHLHFTRFEATGFQQKMVTARVEHPDGSEEVIADIDPDLHFDPNNRRLLGGSLRCTMADGKTRK
;
A
#
# COMPACT_ATOMS: atom_id res chain seq x y z
N ILE A 1 1.70 19.31 9.25
CA ILE A 1 3.16 19.35 9.24
C ILE A 1 3.56 20.15 8.01
N GLY A 2 4.20 21.30 8.22
CA GLY A 2 4.52 22.22 7.13
C GLY A 2 3.26 22.76 6.44
N PRO A 3 3.29 22.98 5.12
CA PRO A 3 2.17 23.54 4.38
C PRO A 3 1.06 22.52 4.06
N ILE A 4 1.28 21.23 4.33
CA ILE A 4 0.29 20.16 4.08
C ILE A 4 -0.74 20.16 5.20
N ARG A 5 -2.01 20.15 4.81
CA ARG A 5 -3.16 19.99 5.69
C ARG A 5 -3.80 18.62 5.44
N TYR A 6 -4.11 17.95 6.54
CA TYR A 6 -4.86 16.70 6.56
C TYR A 6 -6.11 16.92 7.40
N GLU A 7 -7.27 16.77 6.82
CA GLU A 7 -8.56 16.99 7.47
C GLU A 7 -9.40 15.73 7.41
N VAL A 8 -9.85 15.25 8.57
CA VAL A 8 -10.84 14.16 8.66
C VAL A 8 -12.21 14.79 8.53
N VAL A 9 -12.80 14.72 7.33
CA VAL A 9 -14.14 15.27 7.04
C VAL A 9 -15.22 14.36 7.61
N GLU A 10 -15.07 13.05 7.41
CA GLU A 10 -15.92 12.01 7.98
C GLU A 10 -15.03 10.84 8.42
N PRO A 11 -15.00 10.49 9.73
CA PRO A 11 -14.14 9.43 10.22
C PRO A 11 -14.29 8.13 9.43
N LEU A 12 -13.15 7.56 9.02
CA LEU A 12 -13.04 6.32 8.25
C LEU A 12 -13.75 6.31 6.89
N LYS A 13 -14.23 7.45 6.40
CA LYS A 13 -14.90 7.55 5.11
C LYS A 13 -14.32 8.63 4.21
N LYS A 14 -14.13 9.85 4.74
CA LYS A 14 -13.69 11.00 3.92
C LYS A 14 -12.53 11.73 4.57
N VAL A 15 -11.50 11.95 3.78
CA VAL A 15 -10.30 12.69 4.20
C VAL A 15 -9.90 13.66 3.11
N ARG A 16 -9.65 14.91 3.48
CA ARG A 16 -9.17 15.95 2.58
C ARG A 16 -7.70 16.19 2.79
N PHE A 17 -6.97 16.24 1.69
CA PHE A 17 -5.58 16.65 1.63
C PHE A 17 -5.46 17.96 0.88
N ARG A 18 -4.70 18.89 1.45
CA ARG A 18 -4.45 20.19 0.85
C ARG A 18 -2.99 20.57 0.98
N LEU A 19 -2.44 21.09 -0.10
CA LEU A 19 -1.17 21.79 -0.14
C LEU A 19 -1.37 23.06 -0.95
N GLU A 20 -1.26 24.20 -0.28
CA GLU A 20 -1.30 25.50 -0.94
C GLU A 20 -0.05 25.69 -1.81
N PRO A 21 -0.10 26.55 -2.86
CA PRO A 21 1.09 26.96 -3.58
C PRO A 21 2.20 27.41 -2.63
N ASN A 22 3.44 27.01 -2.90
CA ASN A 22 4.57 27.26 -2.02
C ASN A 22 5.87 27.43 -2.82
N ASP A 23 6.89 27.97 -2.16
CA ASP A 23 8.19 28.26 -2.78
C ASP A 23 9.17 27.06 -2.72
N CYS A 24 8.79 25.95 -2.10
CA CYS A 24 9.67 24.79 -1.90
C CYS A 24 9.63 23.82 -3.07
N GLN A 25 8.44 23.60 -3.62
CA GLN A 25 8.19 22.66 -4.71
C GLN A 25 7.08 23.20 -5.61
N PRO A 26 7.18 23.02 -6.93
CA PRO A 26 6.17 23.48 -7.88
C PRO A 26 4.96 22.54 -7.92
N ILE A 27 4.40 22.25 -6.75
CA ILE A 27 3.24 21.37 -6.57
C ILE A 27 2.25 22.03 -5.59
N ALA A 28 0.98 22.01 -5.96
CA ALA A 28 -0.14 22.34 -5.09
C ALA A 28 -1.28 21.35 -5.34
N PHE A 29 -2.12 21.15 -4.35
CA PHE A 29 -3.28 20.26 -4.51
C PHE A 29 -4.36 20.51 -3.47
N ASP A 30 -5.57 20.10 -3.83
CA ASP A 30 -6.71 20.02 -2.92
C ASP A 30 -7.60 18.86 -3.41
N TRP A 31 -7.53 17.71 -2.75
CA TRP A 31 -8.37 16.59 -3.09
C TRP A 31 -9.04 15.95 -1.87
N LEU A 32 -10.20 15.40 -2.12
CA LEU A 32 -10.99 14.61 -1.18
C LEU A 32 -10.85 13.13 -1.54
N PHE A 33 -10.36 12.33 -0.60
CA PHE A 33 -10.50 10.87 -0.63
C PHE A 33 -11.89 10.49 -0.12
N GLU A 34 -12.57 9.60 -0.84
CA GLU A 34 -13.81 8.98 -0.42
C GLU A 34 -13.70 7.45 -0.51
N ALA A 35 -13.90 6.78 0.62
CA ALA A 35 -13.78 5.35 0.73
C ALA A 35 -14.84 4.60 -0.09
N ALA A 36 -14.42 3.61 -0.88
CA ALA A 36 -15.31 2.70 -1.60
C ALA A 36 -15.55 1.39 -0.85
N VAL A 37 -14.63 1.04 0.06
CA VAL A 37 -14.74 -0.13 0.95
C VAL A 37 -14.46 0.28 2.40
N PRO A 38 -14.93 -0.47 3.40
CA PRO A 38 -14.55 -0.25 4.79
C PRO A 38 -13.03 -0.30 5.00
N PRO A 39 -12.48 0.35 6.05
CA PRO A 39 -11.07 0.22 6.37
C PRO A 39 -10.75 -1.19 6.84
N PHE A 40 -9.64 -1.73 6.36
CA PHE A 40 -9.13 -3.01 6.80
C PHE A 40 -7.95 -2.84 7.76
N LEU A 41 -8.07 -3.39 8.97
CA LEU A 41 -7.00 -3.43 9.94
C LEU A 41 -6.06 -4.60 9.61
N GLU A 42 -4.83 -4.28 9.20
CA GLU A 42 -3.81 -5.27 8.92
C GLU A 42 -3.35 -5.98 10.21
N GLU A 43 -2.78 -7.15 10.05
CA GLU A 43 -2.17 -7.87 11.17
C GLU A 43 -1.04 -7.03 11.79
N ARG A 44 -1.02 -6.96 13.11
CA ARG A 44 0.01 -6.21 13.84
C ARG A 44 1.39 -6.78 13.57
N THR A 45 2.28 -5.94 13.07
CA THR A 45 3.69 -6.31 12.92
C THR A 45 4.39 -6.18 14.27
N HIS A 46 5.07 -7.25 14.70
CA HIS A 46 5.94 -7.23 15.87
C HIS A 46 7.24 -7.96 15.53
N LEU A 47 8.27 -7.22 15.20
CA LEU A 47 9.58 -7.75 14.85
C LEU A 47 10.57 -7.49 15.97
N ARG A 48 11.31 -8.52 16.33
CA ARG A 48 12.40 -8.46 17.31
C ARG A 48 13.68 -8.98 16.69
N ALA A 49 14.79 -8.33 17.00
CA ALA A 49 16.14 -8.82 16.72
C ALA A 49 17.01 -8.56 17.95
N GLN A 50 17.88 -9.52 18.28
CA GLN A 50 18.81 -9.41 19.41
C GLN A 50 18.14 -8.94 20.72
N PHE A 51 16.93 -9.51 21.00
CA PHE A 51 16.11 -9.18 22.18
C PHE A 51 15.51 -7.77 22.20
N ARG A 52 15.66 -6.98 21.14
CA ARG A 52 15.06 -5.63 21.01
C ARG A 52 13.91 -5.64 20.04
N VAL A 53 12.92 -4.76 20.29
CA VAL A 53 11.83 -4.53 19.33
C VAL A 53 12.37 -3.65 18.19
N MET A 54 12.36 -4.18 16.99
CA MET A 54 12.79 -3.49 15.77
C MET A 54 11.63 -2.76 15.09
N SER A 55 10.46 -3.34 15.15
CA SER A 55 9.24 -2.74 14.61
C SER A 55 8.05 -3.25 15.38
N GLU A 56 7.19 -2.35 15.78
CA GLU A 56 5.89 -2.65 16.34
C GLU A 56 4.90 -1.70 15.70
N LEU A 57 4.14 -2.21 14.75
CA LEU A 57 3.33 -1.41 13.86
C LEU A 57 1.91 -1.94 13.79
N VAL A 58 0.97 -1.03 13.94
CA VAL A 58 -0.43 -1.24 13.59
C VAL A 58 -0.71 -0.38 12.35
N ARG A 59 -1.43 -0.93 11.39
CA ARG A 59 -1.82 -0.24 10.16
C ARG A 59 -3.23 -0.62 9.77
N TYR A 60 -3.99 0.33 9.29
CA TYR A 60 -5.13 0.03 8.42
C TYR A 60 -4.91 0.67 7.06
N HIS A 61 -5.41 0.01 6.03
CA HIS A 61 -5.51 0.57 4.69
C HIS A 61 -6.97 0.69 4.28
N GLN A 62 -7.20 1.47 3.24
CA GLN A 62 -8.51 1.69 2.67
C GLN A 62 -8.37 2.15 1.24
N THR A 63 -9.20 1.65 0.34
CA THR A 63 -9.25 2.09 -1.04
C THR A 63 -10.54 2.83 -1.33
N GLY A 64 -10.47 3.71 -2.31
CA GLY A 64 -11.60 4.54 -2.68
C GLY A 64 -11.34 5.32 -3.96
N VAL A 65 -12.04 6.40 -4.09
CA VAL A 65 -11.92 7.36 -5.18
C VAL A 65 -11.42 8.70 -4.68
N ALA A 66 -10.98 9.55 -5.59
CA ALA A 66 -10.59 10.89 -5.26
C ALA A 66 -11.31 11.91 -6.15
N SER A 67 -11.56 13.10 -5.61
CA SER A 67 -12.08 14.25 -6.33
C SER A 67 -11.37 15.53 -5.91
N GLY A 68 -11.20 16.47 -6.83
CA GLY A 68 -10.49 17.72 -6.58
C GLY A 68 -9.49 18.04 -7.67
N TRP A 69 -8.29 18.48 -7.31
CA TRP A 69 -7.28 18.86 -8.29
C TRP A 69 -5.85 18.70 -7.75
N ILE A 70 -4.90 18.58 -8.68
CA ILE A 70 -3.46 18.68 -8.46
C ILE A 70 -2.87 19.61 -9.51
N GLU A 71 -1.93 20.46 -9.11
CA GLU A 71 -1.16 21.34 -9.98
C GLU A 71 0.33 20.98 -9.88
N LEU A 72 0.97 20.81 -11.03
CA LEU A 72 2.39 20.48 -11.15
C LEU A 72 3.00 21.44 -12.18
N ASP A 73 4.06 22.14 -11.81
CA ASP A 73 4.76 23.11 -12.67
C ASP A 73 3.82 24.13 -13.35
N GLY A 74 2.75 24.54 -12.65
CA GLY A 74 1.73 25.46 -13.15
C GLY A 74 0.67 24.81 -14.06
N GLU A 75 0.75 23.53 -14.32
CA GLU A 75 -0.28 22.78 -15.05
C GLU A 75 -1.24 22.08 -14.06
N ARG A 76 -2.53 22.36 -14.23
CA ARG A 76 -3.59 21.85 -13.36
C ARG A 76 -4.31 20.65 -13.96
N TYR A 77 -4.43 19.60 -13.18
CA TYR A 77 -5.12 18.35 -13.50
C TYR A 77 -6.33 18.21 -12.57
N GLU A 78 -7.51 18.06 -13.17
CA GLU A 78 -8.73 17.78 -12.42
C GLU A 78 -8.80 16.30 -12.06
N ILE A 79 -9.09 16.03 -10.78
CA ILE A 79 -9.26 14.69 -10.24
C ILE A 79 -10.76 14.36 -10.24
N ASN A 80 -11.15 13.42 -11.10
CA ASN A 80 -12.52 12.97 -11.24
C ASN A 80 -12.69 11.57 -10.62
N PRO A 81 -13.64 11.34 -9.70
CA PRO A 81 -13.84 10.05 -9.03
C PRO A 81 -14.24 8.91 -9.97
N ASP A 82 -14.69 9.22 -11.21
CA ASP A 82 -14.98 8.20 -12.22
C ASP A 82 -13.75 7.61 -12.88
N SER A 83 -12.61 8.32 -12.82
CA SER A 83 -11.36 7.94 -13.48
C SER A 83 -10.14 7.90 -12.54
N TRP A 84 -10.27 8.41 -11.33
CA TRP A 84 -9.21 8.43 -10.33
C TRP A 84 -9.55 7.54 -9.15
N VAL A 85 -8.72 6.55 -8.92
CA VAL A 85 -8.74 5.74 -7.71
C VAL A 85 -7.72 6.27 -6.72
N SER A 86 -7.97 6.03 -5.45
CA SER A 86 -7.11 6.47 -4.37
C SER A 86 -6.97 5.40 -3.32
N THR A 87 -5.82 5.35 -2.72
CA THR A 87 -5.52 4.46 -1.61
C THR A 87 -4.95 5.29 -0.46
N ARG A 88 -5.35 4.95 0.74
CA ARG A 88 -4.71 5.48 1.94
C ARG A 88 -4.29 4.34 2.86
N ASP A 89 -3.15 4.51 3.51
CA ASP A 89 -2.82 3.79 4.71
C ASP A 89 -2.64 4.74 5.88
N HIS A 90 -2.93 4.26 7.05
CA HIS A 90 -2.67 4.95 8.30
C HIS A 90 -2.02 3.98 9.26
N SER A 91 -0.80 4.29 9.64
CA SER A 91 -0.02 3.42 10.52
C SER A 91 0.56 4.19 11.69
N TRP A 92 0.65 3.52 12.82
CA TRP A 92 1.27 4.04 14.03
C TRP A 92 2.06 2.95 14.75
N GLY A 93 3.03 3.36 15.53
CA GLY A 93 3.91 2.45 16.25
C GLY A 93 5.37 2.80 16.11
N VAL A 94 6.22 1.85 16.38
CA VAL A 94 7.68 1.99 16.34
C VAL A 94 8.23 1.37 15.06
N ARG A 95 9.02 2.14 14.32
CA ARG A 95 9.79 1.67 13.16
C ARG A 95 11.24 2.10 13.32
N TYR A 96 12.15 1.18 13.06
CA TYR A 96 13.57 1.46 13.09
C TYR A 96 14.00 2.53 12.07
N ASP A 97 13.40 2.52 10.89
CA ASP A 97 13.80 3.35 9.75
C ASP A 97 13.06 4.70 9.67
N VAL A 98 12.26 5.07 10.68
CA VAL A 98 11.48 6.31 10.68
C VAL A 98 11.87 7.20 11.84
N GLY A 99 12.23 8.45 11.52
CA GLY A 99 12.72 9.43 12.48
C GLY A 99 14.21 9.28 12.75
N VAL A 100 14.68 9.87 13.86
CA VAL A 100 16.05 9.70 14.31
C VAL A 100 16.11 8.42 15.15
N PRO A 101 16.81 7.37 14.72
CA PRO A 101 16.92 6.17 15.52
C PRO A 101 17.62 6.50 16.85
N PRO A 102 17.22 5.89 17.97
CA PRO A 102 17.95 6.00 19.22
C PRO A 102 19.41 5.63 19.03
N SER A 103 20.32 6.40 19.64
CA SER A 103 21.76 6.25 19.46
C SER A 103 22.32 4.91 19.96
N ASP A 104 21.54 4.17 20.74
CA ASP A 104 21.88 2.87 21.31
C ASP A 104 21.33 1.67 20.53
N LEU A 105 20.69 1.91 19.37
CA LEU A 105 20.22 0.84 18.50
C LEU A 105 21.32 0.43 17.51
N GLU A 106 21.53 -0.87 17.39
CA GLU A 106 22.34 -1.42 16.32
C GLU A 106 21.69 -1.17 14.95
N ALA A 107 22.53 -0.98 13.92
CA ALA A 107 22.06 -0.90 12.56
C ALA A 107 21.28 -2.15 12.16
N ARG A 108 20.23 -1.97 11.37
CA ARG A 108 19.45 -3.08 10.83
C ARG A 108 20.38 -4.00 10.01
N PRO A 109 20.36 -5.31 10.25
CA PRO A 109 21.14 -6.21 9.40
C PRO A 109 20.68 -6.08 7.96
N SER A 110 21.62 -5.86 7.05
CA SER A 110 21.37 -5.89 5.61
C SER A 110 20.91 -7.30 5.19
N ILE A 111 20.13 -7.38 4.11
CA ILE A 111 19.85 -8.68 3.48
C ILE A 111 21.18 -9.30 3.05
N PRO A 112 21.52 -10.51 3.50
CA PRO A 112 22.78 -11.14 3.16
C PRO A 112 22.97 -11.26 1.64
N PRO A 113 24.21 -11.18 1.13
CA PRO A 113 24.49 -11.48 -0.28
C PRO A 113 23.97 -12.86 -0.67
N GLY A 114 23.37 -12.97 -1.86
CA GLY A 114 22.80 -14.22 -2.37
C GLY A 114 21.39 -14.53 -1.87
N VAL A 115 20.78 -13.66 -1.07
CA VAL A 115 19.35 -13.73 -0.73
C VAL A 115 18.56 -12.83 -1.66
N GLY A 116 17.67 -13.42 -2.45
CA GLY A 116 16.66 -12.71 -3.21
C GLY A 116 15.51 -12.26 -2.29
N PHE A 117 15.01 -11.07 -2.52
CA PHE A 117 13.86 -10.52 -1.79
C PHE A 117 12.87 -9.90 -2.77
N MET A 118 11.59 -10.26 -2.63
CA MET A 118 10.48 -9.63 -3.33
C MET A 118 9.38 -9.27 -2.33
N MET A 119 8.87 -8.07 -2.42
CA MET A 119 7.70 -7.63 -1.67
C MET A 119 6.72 -6.94 -2.62
N ILE A 120 5.45 -7.29 -2.49
CA ILE A 120 4.32 -6.62 -3.13
C ILE A 120 3.39 -6.17 -2.01
N TRP A 121 3.16 -4.87 -1.92
CA TRP A 121 2.10 -4.29 -1.11
C TRP A 121 1.26 -3.41 -2.03
N CYS A 122 0.05 -3.82 -2.30
CA CYS A 122 -0.78 -3.23 -3.33
C CYS A 122 -2.27 -3.26 -2.93
N PRO A 123 -2.74 -2.29 -2.15
CA PRO A 123 -4.17 -2.04 -2.02
C PRO A 123 -4.65 -1.26 -3.26
N VAL A 124 -5.60 -1.82 -4.00
CA VAL A 124 -6.10 -1.23 -5.25
C VAL A 124 -7.60 -1.40 -5.38
N LEU A 125 -8.29 -0.33 -5.82
CA LEU A 125 -9.71 -0.38 -6.19
C LEU A 125 -9.85 -0.93 -7.60
N MET A 126 -10.75 -1.88 -7.75
CA MET A 126 -11.06 -2.54 -9.02
C MET A 126 -12.54 -2.33 -9.37
N GLU A 127 -12.85 -2.34 -10.65
CA GLU A 127 -14.21 -2.25 -11.15
C GLU A 127 -14.51 -3.44 -12.07
N ARG A 128 -15.65 -4.07 -11.88
CA ARG A 128 -16.15 -5.13 -12.76
C ARG A 128 -16.83 -4.52 -13.99
N ARG A 129 -17.06 -5.36 -14.98
CA ARG A 129 -17.77 -4.96 -16.21
C ARG A 129 -19.18 -4.44 -15.99
N ASP A 130 -19.81 -4.83 -14.90
CA ASP A 130 -21.15 -4.37 -14.49
C ASP A 130 -21.13 -3.05 -13.70
N GLY A 131 -19.93 -2.44 -13.53
CA GLY A 131 -19.74 -1.22 -12.77
C GLY A 131 -19.62 -1.42 -11.24
N SER A 132 -19.78 -2.64 -10.74
CA SER A 132 -19.59 -2.92 -9.31
C SER A 132 -18.12 -2.84 -8.94
N ARG A 133 -17.83 -2.25 -7.78
CA ARG A 133 -16.45 -2.05 -7.29
C ARG A 133 -16.11 -3.02 -6.17
N TYR A 134 -14.84 -3.36 -6.08
CA TYR A 134 -14.24 -4.15 -5.01
C TYR A 134 -12.79 -3.72 -4.85
N ALA A 135 -12.17 -4.01 -3.72
CA ALA A 135 -10.75 -3.77 -3.54
C ALA A 135 -9.97 -5.08 -3.52
N LEU A 136 -8.73 -5.01 -4.01
CA LEU A 136 -7.72 -6.04 -3.77
C LEU A 136 -6.72 -5.49 -2.77
N HIS A 137 -6.46 -6.25 -1.73
CA HIS A 137 -5.30 -6.06 -0.88
C HIS A 137 -4.33 -7.21 -1.08
N LEU A 138 -3.14 -6.90 -1.56
CA LEU A 138 -2.07 -7.86 -1.81
C LEU A 138 -0.85 -7.47 -0.99
N HIS A 139 -0.55 -8.25 0.05
CA HIS A 139 0.71 -8.20 0.77
C HIS A 139 1.40 -9.55 0.64
N PHE A 140 2.41 -9.57 -0.18
CA PHE A 140 3.22 -10.74 -0.51
C PHE A 140 4.67 -10.45 -0.21
N THR A 141 5.35 -11.36 0.45
CA THR A 141 6.79 -11.30 0.69
C THR A 141 7.42 -12.64 0.40
N ARG A 142 8.53 -12.65 -0.33
CA ARG A 142 9.29 -13.84 -0.67
C ARG A 142 10.78 -13.59 -0.42
N PHE A 143 11.38 -14.50 0.32
CA PHE A 143 12.82 -14.62 0.47
C PHE A 143 13.28 -15.90 -0.21
N GLU A 144 14.36 -15.82 -0.97
CA GLU A 144 14.95 -16.94 -1.69
C GLU A 144 16.44 -16.98 -1.51
N ALA A 145 16.98 -18.16 -1.18
CA ALA A 145 18.41 -18.45 -1.18
C ALA A 145 18.63 -19.89 -1.63
N THR A 146 19.86 -20.29 -1.89
CA THR A 146 20.16 -21.67 -2.27
C THR A 146 19.61 -22.67 -1.23
N GLY A 147 18.67 -23.52 -1.64
CA GLY A 147 18.04 -24.50 -0.76
C GLY A 147 17.03 -23.96 0.24
N PHE A 148 16.65 -22.68 0.14
CA PHE A 148 15.70 -22.06 1.04
C PHE A 148 14.75 -21.13 0.29
N GLN A 149 13.47 -21.26 0.57
CA GLN A 149 12.42 -20.31 0.15
C GLN A 149 11.44 -20.10 1.29
N GLN A 150 11.14 -18.86 1.59
CA GLN A 150 10.08 -18.48 2.50
C GLN A 150 9.13 -17.52 1.79
N LYS A 151 7.84 -17.82 1.84
CA LYS A 151 6.75 -17.01 1.28
C LYS A 151 5.73 -16.68 2.37
N MET A 152 5.33 -15.43 2.44
CA MET A 152 4.26 -14.95 3.32
C MET A 152 3.24 -14.22 2.46
N VAL A 153 1.97 -14.55 2.65
CA VAL A 153 0.85 -13.96 1.91
C VAL A 153 -0.21 -13.52 2.91
N THR A 154 -0.57 -12.24 2.85
CA THR A 154 -1.75 -11.68 3.49
C THR A 154 -2.49 -10.90 2.43
N ALA A 155 -3.50 -11.55 1.84
CA ALA A 155 -4.17 -10.99 0.68
C ALA A 155 -5.66 -11.34 0.68
N ARG A 156 -6.48 -10.45 0.11
CA ARG A 156 -7.92 -10.59 0.06
C ARG A 156 -8.57 -9.74 -1.00
N VAL A 157 -9.81 -10.11 -1.34
CA VAL A 157 -10.77 -9.26 -2.01
C VAL A 157 -11.67 -8.63 -0.94
N GLU A 158 -11.85 -7.34 -0.98
CA GLU A 158 -12.68 -6.57 -0.02
C GLU A 158 -13.89 -5.99 -0.76
N HIS A 159 -15.06 -6.10 -0.17
CA HIS A 159 -16.31 -5.64 -0.77
C HIS A 159 -16.88 -4.42 -0.04
N PRO A 160 -17.70 -3.59 -0.70
CA PRO A 160 -18.33 -2.40 -0.09
C PRO A 160 -19.24 -2.70 1.11
N ASP A 161 -19.79 -3.91 1.18
CA ASP A 161 -20.61 -4.39 2.30
C ASP A 161 -19.79 -4.88 3.50
N GLY A 162 -18.43 -4.87 3.38
CA GLY A 162 -17.51 -5.34 4.41
C GLY A 162 -17.24 -6.83 4.38
N SER A 163 -17.81 -7.58 3.43
CA SER A 163 -17.44 -8.97 3.22
C SER A 163 -16.05 -9.11 2.58
N GLU A 164 -15.39 -10.23 2.81
CA GLU A 164 -14.03 -10.48 2.35
C GLU A 164 -13.90 -11.89 1.77
N GLU A 165 -13.04 -12.03 0.74
CA GLU A 165 -12.63 -13.32 0.20
C GLU A 165 -11.11 -13.46 0.37
N VAL A 166 -10.67 -14.46 1.11
CA VAL A 166 -9.23 -14.68 1.38
C VAL A 166 -8.54 -15.24 0.14
N ILE A 167 -7.40 -14.64 -0.20
CA ILE A 167 -6.44 -15.15 -1.18
C ILE A 167 -5.37 -15.91 -0.39
N ALA A 168 -5.35 -17.23 -0.56
CA ALA A 168 -4.47 -18.12 0.19
C ALA A 168 -3.04 -18.16 -0.35
N ASP A 169 -2.86 -17.92 -1.67
CA ASP A 169 -1.55 -17.90 -2.30
C ASP A 169 -1.49 -16.97 -3.50
N ILE A 170 -0.30 -16.44 -3.76
CA ILE A 170 0.02 -15.58 -4.90
C ILE A 170 1.27 -16.14 -5.59
N ASP A 171 1.20 -16.29 -6.91
CA ASP A 171 2.33 -16.65 -7.76
C ASP A 171 2.54 -15.49 -8.76
N PRO A 172 3.54 -14.61 -8.51
CA PRO A 172 3.83 -13.46 -9.35
C PRO A 172 4.70 -13.83 -10.54
N ASP A 173 4.29 -13.38 -11.72
CA ASP A 173 5.06 -13.39 -12.97
C ASP A 173 5.19 -11.94 -13.44
N LEU A 174 6.24 -11.25 -12.97
CA LEU A 174 6.46 -9.82 -13.16
C LEU A 174 7.71 -9.57 -13.99
N HIS A 175 7.59 -8.68 -14.97
CA HIS A 175 8.66 -8.31 -15.88
C HIS A 175 9.14 -6.89 -15.58
N PHE A 176 10.42 -6.77 -15.25
CA PHE A 176 11.07 -5.50 -14.93
C PHE A 176 12.11 -5.14 -15.97
N ASP A 177 12.25 -3.84 -16.26
CA ASP A 177 13.37 -3.31 -17.02
C ASP A 177 14.68 -3.56 -16.25
N PRO A 178 15.64 -4.27 -16.83
CA PRO A 178 16.88 -4.60 -16.14
C PRO A 178 17.76 -3.38 -15.79
N ASN A 179 17.57 -2.25 -16.49
CA ASN A 179 18.41 -1.07 -16.31
C ASN A 179 17.92 -0.16 -15.17
N ASN A 180 16.62 -0.09 -14.95
CA ASN A 180 16.03 0.86 -13.99
C ASN A 180 15.01 0.24 -13.03
N ARG A 181 14.77 -1.06 -13.15
CA ARG A 181 13.80 -1.84 -12.34
C ARG A 181 12.34 -1.39 -12.50
N ARG A 182 12.01 -0.64 -13.55
CA ARG A 182 10.64 -0.26 -13.85
C ARG A 182 9.83 -1.51 -14.18
N LEU A 183 8.65 -1.64 -13.57
CA LEU A 183 7.71 -2.69 -13.91
C LEU A 183 7.17 -2.43 -15.33
N LEU A 184 7.41 -3.36 -16.25
CA LEU A 184 6.95 -3.31 -17.63
C LEU A 184 5.60 -4.00 -17.81
N GLY A 185 5.29 -4.96 -16.96
CA GLY A 185 4.05 -5.71 -17.00
C GLY A 185 4.17 -7.03 -16.24
N GLY A 186 3.13 -7.83 -16.32
CA GLY A 186 3.12 -9.14 -15.69
C GLY A 186 1.73 -9.57 -15.27
N SER A 187 1.68 -10.65 -14.49
CA SER A 187 0.45 -11.18 -13.93
C SER A 187 0.67 -11.74 -12.52
N LEU A 188 -0.40 -11.76 -11.75
CA LEU A 188 -0.47 -12.39 -10.45
C LEU A 188 -1.49 -13.51 -10.51
N ARG A 189 -1.05 -14.75 -10.30
CA ARG A 189 -1.96 -15.89 -10.17
C ARG A 189 -2.34 -16.03 -8.70
N CYS A 190 -3.61 -15.78 -8.39
CA CYS A 190 -4.14 -15.84 -7.03
C CYS A 190 -4.90 -17.15 -6.82
N THR A 191 -4.55 -17.90 -5.79
CA THR A 191 -5.31 -19.07 -5.35
C THR A 191 -6.17 -18.65 -4.16
N MET A 192 -7.47 -18.79 -4.31
CA MET A 192 -8.45 -18.45 -3.27
C MET A 192 -8.46 -19.52 -2.17
N ALA A 193 -9.01 -19.19 -1.00
CA ALA A 193 -9.14 -20.16 0.10
C ALA A 193 -9.99 -21.39 -0.25
N ASP A 194 -10.89 -21.30 -1.23
CA ASP A 194 -11.69 -22.42 -1.75
C ASP A 194 -10.94 -23.26 -2.81
N GLY A 195 -9.66 -22.95 -3.07
CA GLY A 195 -8.81 -23.64 -4.04
C GLY A 195 -8.97 -23.18 -5.49
N LYS A 196 -9.92 -22.28 -5.79
CA LYS A 196 -10.06 -21.74 -7.15
C LYS A 196 -8.93 -20.76 -7.46
N THR A 197 -8.49 -20.76 -8.71
CA THR A 197 -7.44 -19.86 -9.20
C THR A 197 -8.05 -18.73 -10.02
N ARG A 198 -7.57 -17.51 -9.77
CA ARG A 198 -7.89 -16.29 -10.55
C ARG A 198 -6.58 -15.66 -11.04
N LYS A 199 -6.63 -15.00 -12.20
CA LYS A 199 -5.48 -14.31 -12.79
C LYS A 199 -5.88 -12.89 -13.18
#